data_d289aa57ee2bda696f26aa17521ee4bd
#
_entry.id   d289aa57ee2bda696f26aa17521ee4bd
#
_cell.length_a   1.000
_cell.length_b   1.000
_cell.length_c   1.000
_cell.angle_alpha   90.00
_cell.angle_beta   90.00
_cell.angle_gamma   90.00
#
_symmetry.space_group_name_H-M   'P 1'
#
loop_
_entity.id
_entity.type
_entity.pdbx_description
1 polymer ?
#
loop_
_entity_poly.entity_id
_entity_poly.type
_entity_poly.pdbx_seq_one_letter_code
_entity_poly.pdbx_strand_id
1 'polypeptide(L)'
;WAVATSPMAVNKFFHSVLSGWVLAAVFVVGVSCWYLWKKREKKFALASVKIAAWVGLCAAVLSAWTGDGSGYQVAQKQPMKLAAMEGYYEGRQGAGLVAFGLLNPAKQTPQDGVDPFLFRVEIPKMLSLLAERKMDAFVPGINDLLKGGYPLSDGTVALSAEEKIEKGKTAIGAFAAYRAAKAAGNEADAEVAAKVLKDNVAYFGYGYIKD
;
A
#
# COMPACT_ATOMS: atom_id res chain seq x y z
N TRP A 1 11.13 14.15 12.94
CA TRP A 1 12.00 13.65 11.86
C TRP A 1 11.67 12.20 11.50
N ALA A 2 11.54 11.27 12.44
CA ALA A 2 11.30 9.85 12.20
C ALA A 2 10.13 9.54 11.22
N VAL A 3 9.06 10.32 11.27
CA VAL A 3 7.91 10.17 10.35
C VAL A 3 8.26 10.66 8.95
N ALA A 4 8.88 11.85 8.85
CA ALA A 4 9.22 12.47 7.56
C ALA A 4 10.31 11.71 6.80
N THR A 5 11.23 11.04 7.51
CA THR A 5 12.32 10.24 6.93
C THR A 5 12.01 8.75 6.86
N SER A 6 10.77 8.35 7.17
CA SER A 6 10.37 6.95 7.03
C SER A 6 10.47 6.49 5.57
N PRO A 7 10.85 5.23 5.28
CA PRO A 7 10.97 4.74 3.92
C PRO A 7 9.70 4.93 3.08
N MET A 8 8.53 4.83 3.74
CA MET A 8 7.24 5.05 3.09
C MET A 8 7.02 6.53 2.71
N ALA A 9 7.36 7.48 3.59
CA ALA A 9 7.22 8.91 3.32
C ALA A 9 8.17 9.35 2.21
N VAL A 10 9.43 8.90 2.26
CA VAL A 10 10.45 9.19 1.24
C VAL A 10 10.03 8.66 -0.13
N ASN A 11 9.58 7.40 -0.20
CA ASN A 11 9.14 6.80 -1.46
C ASN A 11 7.92 7.55 -2.05
N LYS A 12 6.92 7.89 -1.23
CA LYS A 12 5.75 8.65 -1.67
C LYS A 12 6.11 10.06 -2.15
N PHE A 13 7.05 10.72 -1.47
CA PHE A 13 7.54 12.03 -1.89
C PHE A 13 8.14 11.98 -3.29
N PHE A 14 9.09 11.06 -3.54
CA PHE A 14 9.71 10.91 -4.86
C PHE A 14 8.69 10.51 -5.91
N HIS A 15 7.79 9.58 -5.61
CA HIS A 15 6.74 9.18 -6.57
C HIS A 15 5.86 10.37 -6.97
N SER A 16 5.46 11.22 -6.02
CA SER A 16 4.63 12.40 -6.30
C SER A 16 5.38 13.44 -7.13
N VAL A 17 6.66 13.71 -6.82
CA VAL A 17 7.48 14.65 -7.58
C VAL A 17 7.71 14.17 -9.01
N LEU A 18 8.07 12.89 -9.17
CA LEU A 18 8.30 12.28 -10.50
C LEU A 18 7.02 12.27 -11.35
N SER A 19 5.87 11.97 -10.75
CA SER A 19 4.58 12.04 -11.44
C SER A 19 4.26 13.46 -11.91
N GLY A 20 4.59 14.47 -11.10
CA GLY A 20 4.50 15.88 -11.50
C GLY A 20 5.40 16.23 -12.69
N TRP A 21 6.61 15.67 -12.74
CA TRP A 21 7.52 15.87 -13.88
C TRP A 21 7.00 15.20 -15.15
N VAL A 22 6.40 14.01 -15.07
CA VAL A 22 5.72 13.37 -16.22
C VAL A 22 4.61 14.27 -16.75
N LEU A 23 3.76 14.80 -15.87
CA LEU A 23 2.68 15.72 -16.24
C LEU A 23 3.23 16.99 -16.93
N ALA A 24 4.24 17.61 -16.36
CA ALA A 24 4.90 18.79 -16.93
C ALA A 24 5.51 18.49 -18.31
N ALA A 25 6.17 17.36 -18.47
CA ALA A 25 6.76 16.94 -19.74
C ALA A 25 5.69 16.75 -20.83
N VAL A 26 4.60 16.05 -20.51
CA VAL A 26 3.47 15.85 -21.43
C VAL A 26 2.83 17.19 -21.83
N PHE A 27 2.68 18.11 -20.89
CA PHE A 27 2.17 19.46 -21.16
C PHE A 27 3.09 20.22 -22.13
N VAL A 28 4.40 20.23 -21.87
CA VAL A 28 5.37 20.91 -22.76
C VAL A 28 5.37 20.30 -24.15
N VAL A 29 5.33 18.95 -24.25
CA VAL A 29 5.21 18.26 -25.55
C VAL A 29 3.92 18.68 -26.27
N GLY A 30 2.79 18.68 -25.60
CA GLY A 30 1.50 19.07 -26.18
C GLY A 30 1.50 20.50 -26.73
N VAL A 31 1.98 21.47 -25.94
CA VAL A 31 2.10 22.87 -26.38
C VAL A 31 3.07 23.00 -27.56
N SER A 32 4.22 22.32 -27.51
CA SER A 32 5.23 22.36 -28.58
C SER A 32 4.71 21.74 -29.87
N CYS A 33 3.96 20.63 -29.78
CA CYS A 33 3.29 20.02 -30.94
C CYS A 33 2.27 20.97 -31.59
N TRP A 34 1.54 21.72 -30.76
CA TRP A 34 0.62 22.74 -31.26
C TRP A 34 1.36 23.84 -32.04
N TYR A 35 2.52 24.34 -31.55
CA TYR A 35 3.36 25.30 -32.27
C TYR A 35 3.85 24.73 -33.60
N LEU A 36 4.28 23.46 -33.63
CA LEU A 36 4.71 22.77 -34.85
C LEU A 36 3.56 22.66 -35.86
N TRP A 37 2.36 22.29 -35.40
CA TRP A 37 1.16 22.21 -36.24
C TRP A 37 0.80 23.56 -36.86
N LYS A 38 0.89 24.63 -36.07
CA LYS A 38 0.67 26.01 -36.54
C LYS A 38 1.85 26.57 -37.34
N LYS A 39 2.90 25.80 -37.57
CA LYS A 39 4.14 26.19 -38.28
C LYS A 39 4.84 27.42 -37.67
N ARG A 40 4.66 27.65 -36.37
CA ARG A 40 5.26 28.76 -35.61
C ARG A 40 6.45 28.26 -34.81
N GLU A 41 7.48 29.10 -34.62
CA GLU A 41 8.63 28.89 -33.74
C GLU A 41 9.21 27.46 -33.80
N LYS A 42 9.38 26.88 -34.99
CA LYS A 42 9.73 25.47 -35.18
C LYS A 42 10.99 25.04 -34.45
N LYS A 43 12.05 25.90 -34.46
CA LYS A 43 13.31 25.57 -33.78
C LYS A 43 13.13 25.45 -32.27
N PHE A 44 12.43 26.41 -31.68
CA PHE A 44 12.09 26.40 -30.26
C PHE A 44 11.22 25.19 -29.90
N ALA A 45 10.17 24.94 -30.65
CA ALA A 45 9.26 23.82 -30.39
C ALA A 45 9.97 22.45 -30.48
N LEU A 46 10.83 22.24 -31.49
CA LEU A 46 11.62 21.00 -31.61
C LEU A 46 12.62 20.82 -30.46
N ALA A 47 13.27 21.89 -30.00
CA ALA A 47 14.17 21.82 -28.87
C ALA A 47 13.39 21.48 -27.58
N SER A 48 12.25 22.12 -27.36
CA SER A 48 11.38 21.87 -26.22
C SER A 48 10.85 20.43 -26.18
N VAL A 49 10.39 19.88 -27.32
CA VAL A 49 9.95 18.48 -27.42
C VAL A 49 11.08 17.53 -27.05
N LYS A 50 12.29 17.75 -27.59
CA LYS A 50 13.44 16.88 -27.29
C LYS A 50 13.75 16.83 -25.79
N ILE A 51 13.83 17.99 -25.15
CA ILE A 51 14.13 18.09 -23.71
C ILE A 51 12.99 17.44 -22.90
N ALA A 52 11.74 17.83 -23.19
CA ALA A 52 10.59 17.31 -22.47
C ALA A 52 10.39 15.81 -22.64
N ALA A 53 10.67 15.25 -23.83
CA ALA A 53 10.58 13.82 -24.07
C ALA A 53 11.60 13.04 -23.23
N TRP A 54 12.86 13.51 -23.16
CA TRP A 54 13.86 12.86 -22.32
C TRP A 54 13.55 12.96 -20.83
N VAL A 55 13.20 14.16 -20.35
CA VAL A 55 12.81 14.36 -18.94
C VAL A 55 11.60 13.52 -18.60
N GLY A 56 10.58 13.54 -19.46
CA GLY A 56 9.35 12.77 -19.25
C GLY A 56 9.59 11.26 -19.25
N LEU A 57 10.43 10.75 -20.16
CA LEU A 57 10.80 9.34 -20.21
C LEU A 57 11.52 8.89 -18.92
N CYS A 58 12.55 9.64 -18.52
CA CYS A 58 13.27 9.33 -17.29
C CYS A 58 12.35 9.41 -16.07
N ALA A 59 11.52 10.44 -15.97
CA ALA A 59 10.55 10.59 -14.90
C ALA A 59 9.51 9.46 -14.88
N ALA A 60 9.03 9.01 -16.04
CA ALA A 60 8.08 7.91 -16.16
C ALA A 60 8.68 6.57 -15.66
N VAL A 61 9.91 6.25 -16.06
CA VAL A 61 10.60 5.04 -15.60
C VAL A 61 10.82 5.06 -14.08
N LEU A 62 11.29 6.18 -13.54
CA LEU A 62 11.49 6.34 -12.10
C LEU A 62 10.16 6.35 -11.32
N SER A 63 9.11 6.93 -11.90
CA SER A 63 7.76 6.91 -11.33
C SER A 63 7.19 5.49 -11.27
N ALA A 64 7.40 4.69 -12.33
CA ALA A 64 6.99 3.29 -12.33
C ALA A 64 7.74 2.49 -11.25
N TRP A 65 9.04 2.70 -11.10
CA TRP A 65 9.83 2.04 -10.06
C TRP A 65 9.39 2.42 -8.63
N THR A 66 9.21 3.71 -8.36
CA THR A 66 8.72 4.16 -7.04
C THR A 66 7.27 3.75 -6.79
N GLY A 67 6.44 3.65 -7.84
CA GLY A 67 5.07 3.14 -7.78
C GLY A 67 5.02 1.67 -7.38
N ASP A 68 5.85 0.83 -8.01
CA ASP A 68 6.03 -0.58 -7.64
C ASP A 68 6.47 -0.73 -6.18
N GLY A 69 7.46 0.07 -5.74
CA GLY A 69 7.88 0.12 -4.34
C GLY A 69 6.76 0.52 -3.39
N SER A 70 5.88 1.45 -3.79
CA SER A 70 4.70 1.84 -3.01
C SER A 70 3.69 0.69 -2.88
N GLY A 71 3.43 -0.03 -3.97
CA GLY A 71 2.55 -1.20 -3.99
C GLY A 71 3.03 -2.29 -3.03
N TYR A 72 4.31 -2.63 -3.12
CA TYR A 72 4.95 -3.58 -2.20
C TYR A 72 4.84 -3.15 -0.73
N GLN A 73 5.12 -1.87 -0.43
CA GLN A 73 4.99 -1.35 0.94
C GLN A 73 3.55 -1.42 1.47
N VAL A 74 2.56 -1.18 0.62
CA VAL A 74 1.14 -1.32 1.00
C VAL A 74 0.80 -2.79 1.28
N ALA A 75 1.26 -3.72 0.45
CA ALA A 75 1.06 -5.15 0.68
C ALA A 75 1.61 -5.59 2.06
N GLN A 76 2.84 -5.18 2.38
CA GLN A 76 3.53 -5.58 3.61
C GLN A 76 3.01 -4.87 4.88
N LYS A 77 2.56 -3.62 4.78
CA LYS A 77 2.18 -2.80 5.95
C LYS A 77 0.67 -2.62 6.13
N GLN A 78 -0.08 -2.72 5.07
CA GLN A 78 -1.52 -2.46 5.04
C GLN A 78 -2.24 -3.46 4.12
N PRO A 79 -2.15 -4.78 4.37
CA PRO A 79 -2.71 -5.80 3.48
C PRO A 79 -4.23 -5.65 3.29
N MET A 80 -4.98 -5.24 4.31
CA MET A 80 -6.40 -4.94 4.20
C MET A 80 -6.69 -3.82 3.20
N LYS A 81 -5.82 -2.80 3.15
CA LYS A 81 -5.95 -1.72 2.17
C LYS A 81 -5.70 -2.23 0.75
N LEU A 82 -4.68 -3.07 0.55
CA LEU A 82 -4.42 -3.69 -0.74
C LEU A 82 -5.64 -4.52 -1.19
N ALA A 83 -6.13 -5.41 -0.33
CA ALA A 83 -7.28 -6.24 -0.63
C ALA A 83 -8.53 -5.42 -0.99
N ALA A 84 -8.77 -4.31 -0.27
CA ALA A 84 -9.88 -3.41 -0.55
C ALA A 84 -9.72 -2.66 -1.89
N MET A 85 -8.50 -2.20 -2.22
CA MET A 85 -8.22 -1.50 -3.48
C MET A 85 -8.39 -2.41 -4.69
N GLU A 86 -8.05 -3.69 -4.56
CA GLU A 86 -8.13 -4.68 -5.63
C GLU A 86 -9.51 -5.38 -5.70
N GLY A 87 -10.45 -5.06 -4.79
CA GLY A 87 -11.72 -5.77 -4.67
C GLY A 87 -11.52 -7.25 -4.35
N TYR A 88 -10.48 -7.59 -3.59
CA TYR A 88 -9.99 -8.95 -3.36
C TYR A 88 -10.56 -9.50 -2.07
N TYR A 89 -11.69 -10.21 -2.17
CA TYR A 89 -12.42 -10.71 -1.00
C TYR A 89 -11.89 -12.04 -0.48
N GLU A 90 -11.53 -12.95 -1.38
CA GLU A 90 -11.00 -14.28 -1.05
C GLU A 90 -9.56 -14.40 -1.56
N GLY A 91 -8.65 -14.83 -0.66
CA GLY A 91 -7.23 -15.01 -0.99
C GLY A 91 -6.98 -16.25 -1.82
N ARG A 92 -5.91 -16.21 -2.59
CA ARG A 92 -5.44 -17.37 -3.38
C ARG A 92 -3.94 -17.31 -3.67
N GLN A 93 -3.37 -18.45 -3.98
CA GLN A 93 -2.01 -18.54 -4.53
C GLN A 93 -2.00 -18.08 -5.99
N GLY A 94 -0.94 -17.39 -6.39
CA GLY A 94 -0.81 -16.91 -7.75
C GLY A 94 -1.89 -15.91 -8.11
N ALA A 95 -2.21 -14.99 -7.20
CA ALA A 95 -3.24 -13.97 -7.39
C ALA A 95 -2.98 -13.12 -8.61
N GLY A 96 -3.98 -12.96 -9.46
CA GLY A 96 -3.93 -12.06 -10.60
C GLY A 96 -4.26 -10.63 -10.22
N LEU A 97 -3.75 -9.68 -10.99
CA LEU A 97 -4.08 -8.26 -10.89
C LEU A 97 -5.25 -7.93 -11.82
N VAL A 98 -6.30 -7.34 -11.31
CA VAL A 98 -7.42 -6.87 -12.13
C VAL A 98 -7.00 -5.60 -12.86
N ALA A 99 -6.75 -5.70 -14.16
CA ALA A 99 -6.39 -4.56 -15.00
C ALA A 99 -7.62 -3.69 -15.36
N PHE A 100 -8.76 -4.35 -15.52
CA PHE A 100 -10.05 -3.70 -15.78
C PHE A 100 -11.17 -4.59 -15.25
N GLY A 101 -12.16 -3.99 -14.60
CA GLY A 101 -13.31 -4.73 -14.09
C GLY A 101 -14.57 -3.87 -13.98
N LEU A 102 -15.71 -4.51 -14.16
CA LEU A 102 -17.02 -3.92 -13.92
C LEU A 102 -17.54 -4.45 -12.60
N LEU A 103 -17.72 -3.57 -11.63
CA LEU A 103 -18.18 -3.93 -10.29
C LEU A 103 -19.60 -4.52 -10.32
N ASN A 104 -19.83 -5.50 -9.47
CA ASN A 104 -21.13 -6.12 -9.30
C ASN A 104 -21.91 -5.40 -8.18
N PRO A 105 -23.01 -4.69 -8.51
CA PRO A 105 -23.80 -3.97 -7.50
C PRO A 105 -24.54 -4.91 -6.53
N ALA A 106 -24.63 -6.20 -6.84
CA ALA A 106 -25.21 -7.20 -5.94
C ALA A 106 -24.26 -7.58 -4.77
N LYS A 107 -22.96 -7.26 -4.88
CA LYS A 107 -21.98 -7.44 -3.80
C LYS A 107 -22.21 -6.38 -2.72
N GLN A 108 -22.76 -6.78 -1.58
CA GLN A 108 -23.10 -5.85 -0.48
C GLN A 108 -22.25 -6.06 0.76
N THR A 109 -21.85 -7.30 1.04
CA THR A 109 -21.02 -7.63 2.22
C THR A 109 -19.83 -8.49 1.81
N PRO A 110 -18.73 -8.47 2.55
CA PRO A 110 -17.56 -9.31 2.24
C PRO A 110 -17.87 -10.80 2.17
N GLN A 111 -18.84 -11.28 2.96
CA GLN A 111 -19.14 -12.71 3.15
C GLN A 111 -20.39 -13.19 2.40
N ASP A 112 -20.97 -12.39 1.50
CA ASP A 112 -22.22 -12.75 0.79
C ASP A 112 -22.04 -13.81 -0.32
N GLY A 113 -20.81 -14.24 -0.58
CA GLY A 113 -20.51 -15.23 -1.63
C GLY A 113 -20.68 -14.73 -3.07
N VAL A 114 -21.06 -13.46 -3.26
CA VAL A 114 -21.24 -12.86 -4.58
C VAL A 114 -19.89 -12.45 -5.15
N ASP A 115 -19.65 -12.73 -6.45
CA ASP A 115 -18.42 -12.24 -7.12
C ASP A 115 -18.43 -10.70 -7.17
N PRO A 116 -17.36 -10.03 -6.74
CA PRO A 116 -17.27 -8.56 -6.75
C PRO A 116 -17.30 -7.94 -8.15
N PHE A 117 -17.09 -8.75 -9.19
CA PHE A 117 -17.07 -8.28 -10.57
C PHE A 117 -18.09 -9.02 -11.43
N LEU A 118 -18.85 -8.27 -12.22
CA LEU A 118 -19.66 -8.82 -13.30
C LEU A 118 -18.79 -9.33 -14.46
N PHE A 119 -17.71 -8.61 -14.71
CA PHE A 119 -16.70 -8.93 -15.71
C PHE A 119 -15.37 -8.35 -15.26
N ARG A 120 -14.28 -9.09 -15.48
CA ARG A 120 -12.91 -8.61 -15.22
C ARG A 120 -11.92 -9.16 -16.23
N VAL A 121 -10.93 -8.35 -16.55
CA VAL A 121 -9.71 -8.75 -17.25
C VAL A 121 -8.59 -8.77 -16.22
N GLU A 122 -8.03 -9.94 -15.99
CA GLU A 122 -7.05 -10.19 -14.96
C GLU A 122 -5.71 -10.58 -15.59
N ILE A 123 -4.61 -9.99 -15.12
CA ILE A 123 -3.25 -10.40 -15.48
C ILE A 123 -2.83 -11.49 -14.50
N PRO A 124 -2.68 -12.74 -14.94
CA PRO A 124 -2.41 -13.87 -14.03
C PRO A 124 -1.13 -13.66 -13.22
N LYS A 125 -1.15 -14.05 -11.93
CA LYS A 125 0.01 -14.04 -11.02
C LYS A 125 0.65 -12.67 -10.74
N MET A 126 0.16 -11.61 -11.37
CA MET A 126 0.77 -10.28 -11.27
C MET A 126 0.60 -9.68 -9.87
N LEU A 127 -0.56 -9.86 -9.21
CA LEU A 127 -0.77 -9.35 -7.87
C LEU A 127 0.16 -10.04 -6.85
N SER A 128 0.35 -11.36 -6.96
CA SER A 128 1.31 -12.09 -6.13
C SER A 128 2.74 -11.60 -6.35
N LEU A 129 3.13 -11.35 -7.60
CA LEU A 129 4.45 -10.83 -7.93
C LEU A 129 4.68 -9.43 -7.34
N LEU A 130 3.71 -8.53 -7.45
CA LEU A 130 3.82 -7.16 -6.94
C LEU A 130 3.78 -7.10 -5.41
N ALA A 131 2.90 -7.91 -4.78
CA ALA A 131 2.71 -7.91 -3.33
C ALA A 131 3.82 -8.65 -2.57
N GLU A 132 4.30 -9.80 -3.09
CA GLU A 132 5.18 -10.72 -2.36
C GLU A 132 6.50 -11.02 -3.08
N ARG A 133 6.73 -10.42 -4.25
CA ARG A 133 7.92 -10.67 -5.10
C ARG A 133 8.05 -12.14 -5.55
N LYS A 134 6.96 -12.91 -5.49
CA LYS A 134 6.89 -14.32 -5.89
C LYS A 134 5.59 -14.56 -6.66
N MET A 135 5.66 -15.20 -7.82
CA MET A 135 4.50 -15.42 -8.70
C MET A 135 3.43 -16.35 -8.10
N ASP A 136 3.84 -17.26 -7.23
CA ASP A 136 2.96 -18.27 -6.63
C ASP A 136 2.72 -18.03 -5.12
N ALA A 137 3.02 -16.81 -4.63
CA ALA A 137 2.74 -16.45 -3.25
C ALA A 137 1.22 -16.37 -3.00
N PHE A 138 0.82 -16.71 -1.78
CA PHE A 138 -0.54 -16.50 -1.33
C PHE A 138 -0.76 -14.99 -1.02
N VAL A 139 -1.78 -14.40 -1.62
CA VAL A 139 -2.22 -13.04 -1.30
C VAL A 139 -3.55 -13.14 -0.57
N PRO A 140 -3.64 -12.68 0.69
CA PRO A 140 -4.86 -12.77 1.47
C PRO A 140 -5.91 -11.78 0.97
N GLY A 141 -7.16 -12.23 0.90
CA GLY A 141 -8.33 -11.38 0.67
C GLY A 141 -8.88 -10.77 1.96
N ILE A 142 -9.92 -9.95 1.83
CA ILE A 142 -10.58 -9.30 2.98
C ILE A 142 -11.05 -10.34 4.00
N ASN A 143 -11.67 -11.43 3.55
CA ASN A 143 -12.20 -12.47 4.43
C ASN A 143 -11.10 -13.23 5.17
N ASP A 144 -9.97 -13.51 4.50
CA ASP A 144 -8.81 -14.14 5.16
C ASP A 144 -8.18 -13.22 6.21
N LEU A 145 -8.08 -11.92 5.89
CA LEU A 145 -7.52 -10.93 6.81
C LEU A 145 -8.40 -10.72 8.07
N LEU A 146 -9.71 -10.91 7.94
CA LEU A 146 -10.66 -10.88 9.07
C LEU A 146 -10.57 -12.15 9.91
N LYS A 147 -10.62 -13.32 9.25
CA LYS A 147 -10.64 -14.63 9.93
C LYS A 147 -9.28 -15.04 10.49
N GLY A 148 -8.19 -14.61 9.86
CA GLY A 148 -6.86 -15.15 10.16
C GLY A 148 -6.67 -16.57 9.65
N GLY A 149 -5.67 -17.29 10.20
CA GLY A 149 -5.46 -18.70 9.90
C GLY A 149 -4.73 -19.02 8.59
N TYR A 150 -4.36 -18.01 7.79
CA TYR A 150 -3.58 -18.20 6.56
C TYR A 150 -2.07 -18.15 6.83
N PRO A 151 -1.24 -18.86 6.01
CA PRO A 151 0.20 -18.86 6.20
C PRO A 151 0.83 -17.53 5.79
N LEU A 152 1.71 -17.00 6.63
CA LEU A 152 2.57 -15.85 6.33
C LEU A 152 3.86 -16.28 5.63
N SER A 153 4.56 -15.34 5.01
CA SER A 153 5.82 -15.59 4.28
C SER A 153 6.97 -16.12 5.17
N ASP A 154 6.89 -15.91 6.48
CA ASP A 154 7.82 -16.37 7.50
C ASP A 154 7.48 -17.78 8.07
N GLY A 155 6.43 -18.42 7.56
CA GLY A 155 5.95 -19.72 8.01
C GLY A 155 5.05 -19.69 9.25
N THR A 156 4.77 -18.51 9.81
CA THR A 156 3.81 -18.35 10.90
C THR A 156 2.38 -18.27 10.37
N VAL A 157 1.40 -18.35 11.26
CA VAL A 157 -0.02 -18.26 10.92
C VAL A 157 -0.52 -16.86 11.30
N ALA A 158 -1.27 -16.25 10.38
CA ALA A 158 -1.81 -14.91 10.58
C ALA A 158 -2.89 -14.92 11.67
N LEU A 159 -2.82 -13.93 12.55
CA LEU A 159 -3.85 -13.69 13.56
C LEU A 159 -5.13 -13.14 12.90
N SER A 160 -6.28 -13.45 13.50
CA SER A 160 -7.56 -12.84 13.14
C SER A 160 -7.59 -11.33 13.44
N ALA A 161 -8.56 -10.62 12.88
CA ALA A 161 -8.75 -9.21 13.19
C ALA A 161 -9.07 -9.00 14.69
N GLU A 162 -9.87 -9.87 15.28
CA GLU A 162 -10.23 -9.82 16.69
C GLU A 162 -9.00 -10.00 17.59
N GLU A 163 -8.17 -11.01 17.34
CA GLU A 163 -6.92 -11.22 18.08
C GLU A 163 -5.97 -10.03 17.98
N LYS A 164 -5.88 -9.39 16.78
CA LYS A 164 -5.07 -8.18 16.59
C LYS A 164 -5.61 -6.99 17.38
N ILE A 165 -6.95 -6.84 17.46
CA ILE A 165 -7.61 -5.79 18.25
C ILE A 165 -7.32 -6.00 19.75
N GLU A 166 -7.42 -7.24 20.24
CA GLU A 166 -7.18 -7.58 21.65
C GLU A 166 -5.72 -7.32 22.05
N LYS A 167 -4.76 -7.74 21.20
CA LYS A 167 -3.35 -7.42 21.39
C LYS A 167 -3.09 -5.91 21.34
N GLY A 168 -3.80 -5.19 20.49
CA GLY A 168 -3.73 -3.73 20.41
C GLY A 168 -4.27 -3.04 21.66
N LYS A 169 -5.40 -3.48 22.20
CA LYS A 169 -5.95 -3.00 23.49
C LYS A 169 -4.95 -3.25 24.62
N THR A 170 -4.34 -4.45 24.65
CA THR A 170 -3.29 -4.80 25.60
C THR A 170 -2.07 -3.88 25.49
N ALA A 171 -1.62 -3.57 24.27
CA ALA A 171 -0.48 -2.65 24.04
C ALA A 171 -0.78 -1.23 24.52
N ILE A 172 -2.01 -0.72 24.31
CA ILE A 172 -2.44 0.61 24.81
C ILE A 172 -2.44 0.64 26.34
N GLY A 173 -2.99 -0.39 26.99
CA GLY A 173 -2.98 -0.52 28.45
C GLY A 173 -1.56 -0.58 29.03
N ALA A 174 -0.69 -1.38 28.40
CA ALA A 174 0.72 -1.47 28.79
C ALA A 174 1.48 -0.16 28.62
N PHE A 175 1.18 0.60 27.57
CA PHE A 175 1.78 1.92 27.36
C PHE A 175 1.33 2.93 28.45
N ALA A 176 0.05 2.93 28.81
CA ALA A 176 -0.45 3.77 29.89
C ALA A 176 0.17 3.38 31.23
N ALA A 177 0.28 2.08 31.56
CA ALA A 177 0.95 1.58 32.75
C ALA A 177 2.44 1.95 32.79
N TYR A 178 3.15 1.82 31.68
CA TYR A 178 4.56 2.23 31.54
C TYR A 178 4.75 3.71 31.89
N ARG A 179 3.88 4.58 31.33
CA ARG A 179 3.95 6.02 31.59
C ARG A 179 3.67 6.35 33.06
N ALA A 180 2.67 5.70 33.66
CA ALA A 180 2.34 5.89 35.07
C ALA A 180 3.48 5.43 35.99
N ALA A 181 4.07 4.26 35.74
CA ALA A 181 5.18 3.73 36.52
C ALA A 181 6.42 4.63 36.43
N LYS A 182 6.75 5.14 35.21
CA LYS A 182 7.85 6.10 35.02
C LYS A 182 7.59 7.42 35.78
N ALA A 183 6.38 7.93 35.76
CA ALA A 183 6.00 9.14 36.50
C ALA A 183 6.09 8.96 38.03
N ALA A 184 5.80 7.74 38.50
CA ALA A 184 5.92 7.37 39.91
C ALA A 184 7.34 6.99 40.35
N GLY A 185 8.32 6.92 39.45
CA GLY A 185 9.70 6.49 39.74
C GLY A 185 9.84 5.00 40.02
N ASN A 186 8.81 4.18 39.69
CA ASN A 186 8.84 2.72 39.90
C ASN A 186 9.40 2.01 38.66
N GLU A 187 10.71 1.78 38.68
CA GLU A 187 11.43 1.14 37.57
C GLU A 187 11.03 -0.33 37.37
N ALA A 188 10.70 -1.08 38.41
CA ALA A 188 10.29 -2.49 38.30
C ALA A 188 8.99 -2.62 37.52
N ASP A 189 7.97 -1.86 37.87
CA ASP A 189 6.66 -1.88 37.16
C ASP A 189 6.81 -1.31 35.72
N ALA A 190 7.70 -0.33 35.53
CA ALA A 190 7.97 0.20 34.21
C ALA A 190 8.62 -0.86 33.30
N GLU A 191 9.51 -1.69 33.81
CA GLU A 191 10.16 -2.76 33.05
C GLU A 191 9.15 -3.86 32.65
N VAL A 192 8.27 -4.27 33.55
CA VAL A 192 7.21 -5.24 33.28
C VAL A 192 6.26 -4.71 32.18
N ALA A 193 5.80 -3.45 32.32
CA ALA A 193 4.93 -2.83 31.35
C ALA A 193 5.62 -2.65 29.98
N ALA A 194 6.91 -2.31 29.98
CA ALA A 194 7.69 -2.19 28.74
C ALA A 194 7.81 -3.52 27.98
N LYS A 195 7.98 -4.65 28.69
CA LYS A 195 7.99 -5.97 28.10
C LYS A 195 6.67 -6.32 27.43
N VAL A 196 5.55 -6.15 28.11
CA VAL A 196 4.20 -6.36 27.55
C VAL A 196 3.95 -5.47 26.34
N LEU A 197 4.36 -4.21 26.42
CA LEU A 197 4.26 -3.27 25.30
C LEU A 197 5.09 -3.73 24.10
N LYS A 198 6.34 -4.15 24.31
CA LYS A 198 7.23 -4.63 23.25
C LYS A 198 6.64 -5.82 22.50
N ASP A 199 6.03 -6.76 23.22
CA ASP A 199 5.45 -7.98 22.65
C ASP A 199 4.18 -7.72 21.83
N ASN A 200 3.50 -6.61 22.07
CA ASN A 200 2.22 -6.27 21.42
C ASN A 200 2.24 -4.97 20.60
N VAL A 201 3.36 -4.25 20.57
CA VAL A 201 3.46 -2.92 19.91
C VAL A 201 3.12 -2.94 18.42
N ALA A 202 3.36 -4.05 17.74
CA ALA A 202 3.04 -4.22 16.33
C ALA A 202 1.53 -4.09 16.06
N TYR A 203 0.69 -4.36 17.06
CA TYR A 203 -0.77 -4.30 16.98
C TYR A 203 -1.36 -3.03 17.62
N PHE A 204 -0.53 -2.10 18.11
CA PHE A 204 -0.96 -0.93 18.87
C PHE A 204 -2.09 -0.14 18.18
N GLY A 205 -2.00 0.06 16.86
CA GLY A 205 -3.01 0.76 16.08
C GLY A 205 -4.38 0.08 16.05
N TYR A 206 -4.43 -1.25 16.14
CA TYR A 206 -5.68 -2.00 16.17
C TYR A 206 -6.48 -1.77 17.46
N GLY A 207 -5.82 -1.43 18.56
CA GLY A 207 -6.48 -1.18 19.84
C GLY A 207 -7.39 0.05 19.87
N TYR A 208 -7.35 0.91 18.85
CA TYR A 208 -8.27 2.04 18.69
C TYR A 208 -9.53 1.71 17.89
N ILE A 209 -9.62 0.51 17.33
CA ILE A 209 -10.84 0.06 16.63
C ILE A 209 -11.89 -0.21 17.69
N LYS A 210 -13.04 0.43 17.54
CA LYS A 210 -14.23 0.20 18.38
C LYS A 210 -15.05 -0.93 17.77
N ASP A 211 -15.64 -1.72 18.64
CA ASP A 211 -16.60 -2.78 18.31
C ASP A 211 -17.84 -2.16 17.66
#